data_b7e775aa3b2c5b2c112202241e2a324d
#
_entry.id   b7e775aa3b2c5b2c112202241e2a324d
#
_cell.length_a   1.000
_cell.length_b   1.000
_cell.length_c   1.000
_cell.angle_alpha   90.00
_cell.angle_beta   90.00
_cell.angle_gamma   90.00
#
_symmetry.space_group_name_H-M   'P 1'
#
loop_
_entity.id
_entity.type
_entity.pdbx_description
1 polymer ?
#
loop_
_entity_poly.entity_id
_entity_poly.type
_entity_poly.pdbx_seq_one_letter_code
_entity_poly.pdbx_strand_id
1 'polypeptide(L)'
;MGDTVGLSHIYTKNTYNYVHSPVIRPFAMRLVGRSLVWVEGEKEHKRMRGLIAPAFSSDNVRAMHSDIYYVCSALQTRIANEIHASGKSSLQVNIADYTARATLDIIGRVAFGHDFNAVGDAPDAIKIINTFRTQSNMSCEHSTFTALLVLRLFPWITSLPLKAIQAQGAVADTVRKLAKDIFVNSQVDNKGSGNDLMSLLLKANARQHESKRCDITEIYEHIVTLV
;
A
#
# COMPACT_ATOMS: atom_id res chain seq x y z
N MET A 1 -16.43 -16.96 10.98
CA MET A 1 -15.83 -17.36 12.28
C MET A 1 -16.04 -16.22 13.26
N GLY A 2 -16.85 -16.43 14.30
CA GLY A 2 -17.10 -15.44 15.37
C GLY A 2 -16.62 -15.92 16.74
N ASP A 3 -15.98 -17.10 16.78
CA ASP A 3 -15.47 -17.68 18.02
C ASP A 3 -14.09 -17.13 18.36
N THR A 4 -13.96 -16.51 19.54
CA THR A 4 -12.72 -15.92 20.06
C THR A 4 -11.63 -16.98 20.28
N VAL A 5 -11.99 -18.21 20.64
CA VAL A 5 -11.06 -19.31 20.84
C VAL A 5 -10.45 -19.73 19.51
N GLY A 6 -11.27 -19.87 18.47
CA GLY A 6 -10.81 -20.16 17.13
C GLY A 6 -9.92 -19.07 16.54
N LEU A 7 -10.28 -17.80 16.74
CA LEU A 7 -9.45 -16.67 16.31
C LEU A 7 -8.10 -16.65 17.03
N SER A 8 -8.08 -16.86 18.35
CA SER A 8 -6.84 -16.95 19.13
C SER A 8 -5.97 -18.13 18.69
N HIS A 9 -6.57 -19.28 18.37
CA HIS A 9 -5.84 -20.43 17.86
C HIS A 9 -5.12 -20.10 16.55
N ILE A 10 -5.80 -19.47 15.60
CA ILE A 10 -5.26 -19.15 14.28
C ILE A 10 -4.23 -18.03 14.37
N TYR A 11 -4.60 -16.88 14.97
CA TYR A 11 -3.79 -15.65 14.86
C TYR A 11 -2.75 -15.49 15.97
N THR A 12 -2.81 -16.27 17.05
CA THR A 12 -1.87 -16.13 18.18
C THR A 12 -1.04 -17.39 18.39
N LYS A 13 -1.68 -18.57 18.47
CA LYS A 13 -0.99 -19.81 18.85
C LYS A 13 -0.34 -20.52 17.67
N ASN A 14 -0.98 -20.51 16.51
CA ASN A 14 -0.58 -21.31 15.35
C ASN A 14 -0.47 -20.48 14.05
N THR A 15 -0.15 -19.21 14.15
CA THR A 15 -0.13 -18.26 13.02
C THR A 15 0.68 -18.78 11.81
N TYR A 16 1.81 -19.41 12.04
CA TYR A 16 2.69 -19.87 10.97
C TYR A 16 2.34 -21.26 10.41
N ASN A 17 1.36 -21.95 11.02
CA ASN A 17 0.84 -23.20 10.49
C ASN A 17 -0.22 -22.99 9.40
N TYR A 18 -0.75 -21.76 9.30
CA TYR A 18 -1.72 -21.37 8.29
C TYR A 18 -1.01 -20.61 7.18
N VAL A 19 -1.08 -21.14 5.97
CA VAL A 19 -0.43 -20.57 4.79
C VAL A 19 -1.48 -20.13 3.77
N HIS A 20 -1.10 -19.19 2.91
CA HIS A 20 -1.97 -18.72 1.85
C HIS A 20 -2.23 -19.81 0.79
N SER A 21 -3.42 -19.77 0.20
CA SER A 21 -3.77 -20.72 -0.86
C SER A 21 -2.79 -20.63 -2.03
N PRO A 22 -2.30 -21.77 -2.56
CA PRO A 22 -1.41 -21.79 -3.72
C PRO A 22 -2.01 -21.09 -4.96
N VAL A 23 -3.33 -21.05 -5.06
CA VAL A 23 -4.04 -20.40 -6.17
C VAL A 23 -3.97 -18.88 -6.07
N ILE A 24 -4.07 -18.32 -4.85
CA ILE A 24 -4.07 -16.87 -4.63
C ILE A 24 -2.64 -16.32 -4.64
N ARG A 25 -1.66 -17.12 -4.25
CA ARG A 25 -0.25 -16.71 -4.12
C ARG A 25 0.31 -16.00 -5.36
N PRO A 26 0.18 -16.50 -6.60
CA PRO A 26 0.70 -15.81 -7.78
C PRO A 26 0.09 -14.42 -8.00
N PHE A 27 -1.19 -14.26 -7.67
CA PHE A 27 -1.89 -12.96 -7.83
C PHE A 27 -1.43 -11.96 -6.78
N ALA A 28 -1.38 -12.37 -5.52
CA ALA A 28 -0.93 -11.50 -4.45
C ALA A 28 0.54 -11.11 -4.63
N MET A 29 1.41 -12.01 -5.06
CA MET A 29 2.80 -11.71 -5.38
C MET A 29 2.95 -10.67 -6.51
N ARG A 30 2.04 -10.67 -7.48
CA ARG A 30 2.02 -9.64 -8.52
C ARG A 30 1.51 -8.30 -8.02
N LEU A 31 0.56 -8.30 -7.09
CA LEU A 31 -0.09 -7.11 -6.58
C LEU A 31 0.77 -6.38 -5.54
N VAL A 32 1.25 -7.10 -4.54
CA VAL A 32 1.96 -6.53 -3.38
C VAL A 32 3.45 -6.91 -3.30
N GLY A 33 3.92 -7.75 -4.23
CA GLY A 33 5.31 -8.20 -4.24
C GLY A 33 5.68 -9.05 -3.02
N ARG A 34 6.98 -9.13 -2.73
CA ARG A 34 7.52 -9.82 -1.54
C ARG A 34 7.55 -8.88 -0.34
N SER A 35 6.38 -8.57 0.18
CA SER A 35 6.23 -7.65 1.31
C SER A 35 5.85 -8.37 2.59
N LEU A 36 5.92 -7.65 3.71
CA LEU A 36 5.55 -8.15 5.04
C LEU A 36 4.13 -8.76 5.07
N VAL A 37 3.20 -8.20 4.31
CA VAL A 37 1.80 -8.65 4.27
C VAL A 37 1.66 -10.03 3.62
N TRP A 38 2.58 -10.39 2.72
CA TRP A 38 2.49 -11.60 1.93
C TRP A 38 3.58 -12.64 2.22
N VAL A 39 4.55 -12.32 3.08
CA VAL A 39 5.63 -13.24 3.39
C VAL A 39 5.13 -14.44 4.19
N GLU A 40 5.65 -15.61 3.86
CA GLU A 40 5.37 -16.85 4.57
C GLU A 40 6.59 -17.34 5.33
N GLY A 41 6.31 -18.01 6.45
CA GLY A 41 7.31 -18.58 7.33
C GLY A 41 7.80 -17.61 8.41
N GLU A 42 8.00 -18.18 9.59
CA GLU A 42 8.30 -17.41 10.81
C GLU A 42 9.60 -16.60 10.71
N LYS A 43 10.66 -17.23 10.17
CA LYS A 43 11.99 -16.62 10.06
C LYS A 43 11.96 -15.36 9.19
N GLU A 44 11.34 -15.46 8.02
CA GLU A 44 11.29 -14.37 7.06
C GLU A 44 10.34 -13.26 7.51
N HIS A 45 9.17 -13.63 8.04
CA HIS A 45 8.25 -12.66 8.64
C HIS A 45 8.91 -11.88 9.78
N LYS A 46 9.62 -12.54 10.69
CA LYS A 46 10.34 -11.87 11.78
C LYS A 46 11.46 -10.95 11.26
N ARG A 47 12.17 -11.35 10.19
CA ARG A 47 13.20 -10.52 9.55
C ARG A 47 12.60 -9.23 9.01
N MET A 48 11.56 -9.33 8.20
CA MET A 48 10.90 -8.18 7.59
C MET A 48 10.23 -7.28 8.61
N ARG A 49 9.53 -7.87 9.59
CA ARG A 49 8.91 -7.11 10.68
C ARG A 49 9.96 -6.35 11.51
N GLY A 50 11.11 -6.97 11.78
CA GLY A 50 12.21 -6.32 12.50
C GLY A 50 12.81 -5.13 11.75
N LEU A 51 12.75 -5.13 10.42
CA LEU A 51 13.16 -3.99 9.60
C LEU A 51 12.14 -2.85 9.65
N ILE A 52 10.86 -3.17 9.57
CA ILE A 52 9.78 -2.18 9.41
C ILE A 52 9.33 -1.60 10.76
N ALA A 53 9.29 -2.39 11.82
CA ALA A 53 8.76 -1.99 13.12
C ALA A 53 9.37 -0.70 13.70
N PRO A 54 10.69 -0.43 13.60
CA PRO A 54 11.27 0.80 14.12
C PRO A 54 10.71 2.06 13.45
N ALA A 55 10.35 2.00 12.17
CA ALA A 55 9.77 3.12 11.44
C ALA A 55 8.37 3.51 11.95
N PHE A 56 7.67 2.57 12.57
CA PHE A 56 6.36 2.79 13.22
C PHE A 56 6.44 2.92 14.74
N SER A 57 7.60 3.33 15.28
CA SER A 57 7.73 3.67 16.70
C SER A 57 6.82 4.85 17.07
N SER A 58 6.44 4.94 18.36
CA SER A 58 5.58 6.03 18.85
C SER A 58 6.12 7.42 18.51
N ASP A 59 7.44 7.60 18.54
CA ASP A 59 8.07 8.89 18.28
C ASP A 59 8.00 9.22 16.77
N ASN A 60 8.25 8.24 15.89
CA ASN A 60 8.13 8.44 14.45
C ASN A 60 6.67 8.71 14.05
N VAL A 61 5.72 7.98 14.63
CA VAL A 61 4.28 8.21 14.38
C VAL A 61 3.85 9.62 14.85
N ARG A 62 4.37 10.09 15.99
CA ARG A 62 4.12 11.47 16.44
C ARG A 62 4.72 12.50 15.49
N ALA A 63 5.88 12.24 14.92
CA ALA A 63 6.50 13.13 13.94
C ALA A 63 5.68 13.28 12.65
N MET A 64 4.88 12.27 12.30
CA MET A 64 3.98 12.30 11.13
C MET A 64 2.73 13.17 11.34
N HIS A 65 2.46 13.61 12.56
CA HIS A 65 1.22 14.33 12.91
C HIS A 65 1.01 15.60 12.09
N SER A 66 2.07 16.37 11.87
CA SER A 66 1.98 17.62 11.11
C SER A 66 1.54 17.41 9.66
N ASP A 67 2.04 16.37 9.01
CA ASP A 67 1.68 16.04 7.62
C ASP A 67 0.24 15.53 7.52
N ILE A 68 -0.15 14.67 8.46
CA ILE A 68 -1.53 14.17 8.54
C ILE A 68 -2.50 15.34 8.77
N TYR A 69 -2.19 16.21 9.70
CA TYR A 69 -3.03 17.37 10.02
C TYR A 69 -3.16 18.33 8.82
N TYR A 70 -2.06 18.57 8.11
CA TYR A 70 -2.06 19.40 6.89
C TYR A 70 -3.05 18.86 5.85
N VAL A 71 -2.98 17.59 5.52
CA VAL A 71 -3.88 16.95 4.53
C VAL A 71 -5.33 16.95 5.01
N CYS A 72 -5.57 16.66 6.29
CA CYS A 72 -6.92 16.70 6.86
C CYS A 72 -7.53 18.10 6.78
N SER A 73 -6.75 19.14 7.03
CA SER A 73 -7.18 20.54 6.92
C SER A 73 -7.48 20.92 5.47
N ALA A 74 -6.67 20.46 4.52
CA ALA A 74 -6.92 20.66 3.09
C ALA A 74 -8.23 19.99 2.65
N LEU A 75 -8.48 18.76 3.11
CA LEU A 75 -9.72 18.04 2.84
C LEU A 75 -10.94 18.76 3.43
N GLN A 76 -10.83 19.22 4.68
CA GLN A 76 -11.88 19.99 5.33
C GLN A 76 -12.23 21.24 4.52
N THR A 77 -11.22 22.00 4.10
CA THR A 77 -11.38 23.21 3.28
C THR A 77 -12.06 22.89 1.95
N ARG A 78 -11.66 21.82 1.29
CA ARG A 78 -12.28 21.36 0.05
C ARG A 78 -13.78 21.08 0.24
N ILE A 79 -14.13 20.27 1.24
CA ILE A 79 -15.54 19.93 1.51
C ILE A 79 -16.35 21.19 1.83
N ALA A 80 -15.82 22.10 2.63
CA ALA A 80 -16.48 23.36 2.95
C ALA A 80 -16.74 24.21 1.69
N ASN A 81 -15.73 24.32 0.83
CA ASN A 81 -15.86 25.07 -0.44
C ASN A 81 -16.91 24.45 -1.37
N GLU A 82 -16.97 23.13 -1.47
CA GLU A 82 -17.97 22.42 -2.29
C GLU A 82 -19.40 22.64 -1.76
N ILE A 83 -19.59 22.61 -0.43
CA ILE A 83 -20.88 22.94 0.19
C ILE A 83 -21.28 24.39 -0.12
N HIS A 84 -20.34 25.32 0.05
CA HIS A 84 -20.61 26.74 -0.28
C HIS A 84 -20.95 26.92 -1.77
N ALA A 85 -20.18 26.30 -2.66
CA ALA A 85 -20.41 26.40 -4.10
C ALA A 85 -21.75 25.77 -4.53
N SER A 86 -22.25 24.77 -3.81
CA SER A 86 -23.57 24.17 -4.09
C SER A 86 -24.76 25.08 -3.79
N GLY A 87 -24.56 26.15 -3.02
CA GLY A 87 -25.64 27.05 -2.54
C GLY A 87 -26.64 26.37 -1.60
N LYS A 88 -26.35 25.16 -1.11
CA LYS A 88 -27.22 24.37 -0.22
C LYS A 88 -26.60 24.28 1.17
N SER A 89 -27.45 24.01 2.16
CA SER A 89 -26.97 23.74 3.53
C SER A 89 -26.33 22.38 3.70
N SER A 90 -26.46 21.48 2.73
CA SER A 90 -25.89 20.11 2.76
C SER A 90 -25.57 19.63 1.36
N LEU A 91 -24.58 18.76 1.27
CA LEU A 91 -24.14 18.12 0.05
C LEU A 91 -24.04 16.61 0.28
N GLN A 92 -24.61 15.81 -0.62
CA GLN A 92 -24.43 14.37 -0.63
C GLN A 92 -23.13 14.03 -1.37
N VAL A 93 -22.19 13.38 -0.69
CA VAL A 93 -20.88 13.06 -1.23
C VAL A 93 -20.56 11.58 -1.05
N ASN A 94 -19.72 11.04 -1.92
CA ASN A 94 -19.12 9.73 -1.71
C ASN A 94 -17.87 9.88 -0.83
N ILE A 95 -18.01 9.65 0.47
CA ILE A 95 -16.91 9.82 1.43
C ILE A 95 -15.69 8.96 1.11
N ALA A 96 -15.89 7.79 0.49
CA ALA A 96 -14.77 6.92 0.08
C ALA A 96 -13.84 7.59 -0.93
N ASP A 97 -14.36 8.43 -1.81
CA ASP A 97 -13.55 9.18 -2.78
C ASP A 97 -12.69 10.24 -2.10
N TYR A 98 -13.23 10.93 -1.10
CA TYR A 98 -12.51 11.95 -0.33
C TYR A 98 -11.43 11.33 0.56
N THR A 99 -11.77 10.23 1.24
CA THR A 99 -10.81 9.54 2.10
C THR A 99 -9.70 8.89 1.29
N ALA A 100 -9.98 8.32 0.11
CA ALA A 100 -8.95 7.77 -0.77
C ALA A 100 -7.93 8.84 -1.21
N ARG A 101 -8.39 10.04 -1.56
CA ARG A 101 -7.52 11.18 -1.91
C ARG A 101 -6.66 11.62 -0.73
N ALA A 102 -7.29 11.83 0.43
CA ALA A 102 -6.57 12.22 1.63
C ALA A 102 -5.54 11.16 2.06
N THR A 103 -5.90 9.88 1.98
CA THR A 103 -4.99 8.78 2.33
C THR A 103 -3.79 8.74 1.39
N LEU A 104 -3.99 8.92 0.08
CA LEU A 104 -2.89 8.98 -0.88
C LEU A 104 -1.94 10.13 -0.59
N ASP A 105 -2.45 11.33 -0.29
CA ASP A 105 -1.62 12.49 0.06
C ASP A 105 -0.89 12.29 1.39
N ILE A 106 -1.56 11.72 2.41
CA ILE A 106 -0.92 11.40 3.70
C ILE A 106 0.24 10.43 3.49
N ILE A 107 0.00 9.32 2.78
CA ILE A 107 1.05 8.33 2.53
C ILE A 107 2.17 8.92 1.69
N GLY A 108 1.85 9.71 0.67
CA GLY A 108 2.84 10.41 -0.14
C GLY A 108 3.81 11.24 0.71
N ARG A 109 3.26 12.07 1.60
CA ARG A 109 4.08 12.92 2.47
C ARG A 109 4.84 12.14 3.52
N VAL A 110 4.16 11.23 4.21
CA VAL A 110 4.74 10.46 5.32
C VAL A 110 5.74 9.42 4.85
N ALA A 111 5.43 8.69 3.77
CA ALA A 111 6.28 7.59 3.31
C ALA A 111 7.40 8.06 2.38
N PHE A 112 7.14 9.05 1.55
CA PHE A 112 8.05 9.46 0.47
C PHE A 112 8.54 10.91 0.58
N GLY A 113 7.99 11.72 1.50
CA GLY A 113 8.23 13.17 1.52
C GLY A 113 7.69 13.89 0.27
N HIS A 114 6.73 13.26 -0.44
CA HIS A 114 6.17 13.73 -1.70
C HIS A 114 4.69 14.12 -1.57
N ASP A 115 4.32 15.26 -2.13
CA ASP A 115 2.93 15.73 -2.14
C ASP A 115 2.28 15.39 -3.48
N PHE A 116 1.37 14.41 -3.46
CA PHE A 116 0.60 14.01 -4.65
C PHE A 116 -0.47 15.02 -5.01
N ASN A 117 -0.91 15.82 -4.04
CA ASN A 117 -1.99 16.78 -4.20
C ASN A 117 -3.29 16.15 -4.78
N ALA A 118 -3.63 14.98 -4.28
CA ALA A 118 -4.83 14.25 -4.70
C ALA A 118 -6.10 14.93 -4.21
N VAL A 119 -6.06 15.57 -3.04
CA VAL A 119 -7.13 16.42 -2.52
C VAL A 119 -7.34 17.62 -3.44
N GLY A 120 -6.31 18.12 -4.11
CA GLY A 120 -6.36 19.20 -5.10
C GLY A 120 -6.63 18.75 -6.55
N ASP A 121 -7.00 17.49 -6.79
CA ASP A 121 -7.28 16.92 -8.11
C ASP A 121 -6.09 16.87 -9.09
N ALA A 122 -4.87 16.74 -8.60
CA ALA A 122 -3.72 16.58 -9.47
C ALA A 122 -3.88 15.35 -10.41
N PRO A 123 -3.61 15.50 -11.72
CA PRO A 123 -3.92 14.47 -12.71
C PRO A 123 -3.27 13.11 -12.44
N ASP A 124 -2.02 13.10 -11.98
CA ASP A 124 -1.28 11.88 -11.69
C ASP A 124 -1.84 11.13 -10.47
N ALA A 125 -2.24 11.87 -9.42
CA ALA A 125 -2.89 11.30 -8.25
C ALA A 125 -4.24 10.68 -8.60
N ILE A 126 -5.05 11.36 -9.42
CA ILE A 126 -6.34 10.85 -9.89
C ILE A 126 -6.17 9.60 -10.73
N LYS A 127 -5.13 9.54 -11.56
CA LYS A 127 -4.81 8.35 -12.34
C LYS A 127 -4.49 7.16 -11.44
N ILE A 128 -3.71 7.36 -10.37
CA ILE A 128 -3.40 6.32 -9.38
C ILE A 128 -4.70 5.80 -8.74
N ILE A 129 -5.52 6.70 -8.20
CA ILE A 129 -6.78 6.34 -7.53
C ILE A 129 -7.72 5.57 -8.46
N ASN A 130 -7.89 6.04 -9.70
CA ASN A 130 -8.75 5.37 -10.68
C ASN A 130 -8.21 3.98 -11.06
N THR A 131 -6.90 3.81 -11.12
CA THR A 131 -6.27 2.51 -11.40
C THR A 131 -6.57 1.53 -10.26
N PHE A 132 -6.41 1.95 -9.00
CA PHE A 132 -6.77 1.13 -7.83
C PHE A 132 -8.27 0.80 -7.80
N ARG A 133 -9.13 1.78 -8.09
CA ARG A 133 -10.58 1.58 -8.12
C ARG A 133 -10.98 0.56 -9.18
N THR A 134 -10.45 0.66 -10.38
CA THR A 134 -10.71 -0.30 -11.46
C THR A 134 -10.29 -1.71 -11.06
N GLN A 135 -9.13 -1.85 -10.42
CA GLN A 135 -8.64 -3.14 -9.96
C GLN A 135 -9.50 -3.72 -8.83
N SER A 136 -9.92 -2.89 -7.87
CA SER A 136 -10.80 -3.33 -6.78
C SER A 136 -12.16 -3.77 -7.29
N ASN A 137 -12.74 -3.05 -8.23
CA ASN A 137 -14.03 -3.42 -8.84
C ASN A 137 -13.93 -4.76 -9.58
N MET A 138 -12.87 -4.99 -10.34
CA MET A 138 -12.64 -6.28 -10.99
C MET A 138 -12.50 -7.44 -10.00
N SER A 139 -11.99 -7.20 -8.81
CA SER A 139 -11.81 -8.23 -7.78
C SER A 139 -13.12 -8.63 -7.08
N CYS A 140 -14.13 -7.77 -7.10
CA CYS A 140 -15.42 -8.00 -6.44
C CYS A 140 -16.48 -8.62 -7.34
N GLU A 141 -16.22 -8.81 -8.63
CA GLU A 141 -17.17 -9.42 -9.54
C GLU A 141 -17.28 -10.94 -9.34
N HIS A 142 -18.49 -11.49 -9.53
CA HIS A 142 -18.74 -12.93 -9.48
C HIS A 142 -17.88 -13.73 -10.47
N SER A 143 -17.48 -13.10 -11.57
CA SER A 143 -16.52 -13.62 -12.54
C SER A 143 -15.16 -13.95 -11.93
N THR A 144 -14.72 -13.17 -10.94
CA THR A 144 -13.45 -13.41 -10.25
C THR A 144 -13.49 -14.66 -9.39
N PHE A 145 -14.62 -14.92 -8.72
CA PHE A 145 -14.80 -16.14 -7.92
C PHE A 145 -14.81 -17.38 -8.81
N THR A 146 -15.51 -17.33 -9.93
CA THR A 146 -15.51 -18.44 -10.91
C THR A 146 -14.13 -18.63 -11.54
N ALA A 147 -13.42 -17.53 -11.85
CA ALA A 147 -12.05 -17.59 -12.33
C ALA A 147 -11.10 -18.23 -11.31
N LEU A 148 -11.24 -17.92 -10.01
CA LEU A 148 -10.44 -18.55 -8.95
C LEU A 148 -10.72 -20.05 -8.82
N LEU A 149 -11.97 -20.49 -9.02
CA LEU A 149 -12.32 -21.91 -9.06
C LEU A 149 -11.68 -22.63 -10.26
N VAL A 150 -11.74 -22.02 -11.44
CA VAL A 150 -11.09 -22.55 -12.65
C VAL A 150 -9.57 -22.63 -12.45
N LEU A 151 -8.96 -21.61 -11.89
CA LEU A 151 -7.52 -21.58 -11.60
C LEU A 151 -7.10 -22.60 -10.53
N ARG A 152 -8.02 -22.96 -9.62
CA ARG A 152 -7.79 -24.04 -8.65
C ARG A 152 -7.71 -25.41 -9.34
N LEU A 153 -8.52 -25.62 -10.37
CA LEU A 153 -8.56 -26.89 -11.14
C LEU A 153 -7.43 -26.94 -12.17
N PHE A 154 -7.05 -25.79 -12.74
CA PHE A 154 -6.06 -25.68 -13.81
C PHE A 154 -5.00 -24.63 -13.48
N PRO A 155 -4.10 -24.87 -12.50
CA PRO A 155 -3.12 -23.87 -12.03
C PRO A 155 -2.15 -23.40 -13.12
N TRP A 156 -1.93 -24.19 -14.18
CA TRP A 156 -1.07 -23.81 -15.31
C TRP A 156 -1.60 -22.61 -16.12
N ILE A 157 -2.90 -22.29 -16.02
CA ILE A 157 -3.49 -21.11 -16.67
C ILE A 157 -2.87 -19.81 -16.15
N THR A 158 -2.38 -19.76 -14.91
CA THR A 158 -1.70 -18.60 -14.34
C THR A 158 -0.40 -18.23 -15.07
N SER A 159 0.18 -19.19 -15.80
CA SER A 159 1.40 -18.99 -16.59
C SER A 159 1.12 -18.45 -17.99
N LEU A 160 -0.14 -18.43 -18.42
CA LEU A 160 -0.50 -17.93 -19.73
C LEU A 160 -0.47 -16.39 -19.75
N PRO A 161 -0.01 -15.76 -20.84
CA PRO A 161 0.06 -14.31 -21.00
C PRO A 161 -1.33 -13.72 -21.30
N LEU A 162 -2.31 -13.95 -20.44
CA LEU A 162 -3.66 -13.40 -20.58
C LEU A 162 -3.66 -11.93 -20.19
N LYS A 163 -4.27 -11.06 -20.99
CA LYS A 163 -4.35 -9.61 -20.75
C LYS A 163 -4.92 -9.28 -19.37
N ALA A 164 -5.92 -10.03 -18.89
CA ALA A 164 -6.50 -9.86 -17.55
C ALA A 164 -5.50 -10.14 -16.43
N ILE A 165 -4.61 -11.12 -16.60
CA ILE A 165 -3.56 -11.46 -15.65
C ILE A 165 -2.44 -10.41 -15.68
N GLN A 166 -2.10 -9.89 -16.85
CA GLN A 166 -1.10 -8.82 -17.02
C GLN A 166 -1.58 -7.48 -16.44
N ALA A 167 -2.86 -7.16 -16.59
CA ALA A 167 -3.44 -5.92 -16.06
C ALA A 167 -3.40 -5.84 -14.53
N GLN A 168 -3.37 -6.95 -13.82
CA GLN A 168 -3.30 -6.98 -12.36
C GLN A 168 -1.96 -6.45 -11.79
N GLY A 169 -0.89 -6.47 -12.57
CA GLY A 169 0.40 -5.91 -12.18
C GLY A 169 0.56 -4.42 -12.44
N ALA A 170 -0.31 -3.83 -13.26
CA ALA A 170 -0.14 -2.46 -13.74
C ALA A 170 -0.16 -1.40 -12.63
N VAL A 171 -0.93 -1.61 -11.56
CA VAL A 171 -0.94 -0.72 -10.38
C VAL A 171 0.39 -0.81 -9.65
N ALA A 172 0.81 -2.02 -9.30
CA ALA A 172 2.08 -2.24 -8.61
C ALA A 172 3.25 -1.68 -9.41
N ASP A 173 3.25 -1.84 -10.72
CA ASP A 173 4.28 -1.30 -11.61
C ASP A 173 4.25 0.23 -11.67
N THR A 174 3.05 0.83 -11.66
CA THR A 174 2.89 2.28 -11.62
C THR A 174 3.41 2.84 -10.29
N VAL A 175 3.03 2.23 -9.18
CA VAL A 175 3.50 2.66 -7.84
C VAL A 175 5.00 2.41 -7.67
N ARG A 176 5.53 1.29 -8.17
CA ARG A 176 6.99 1.03 -8.16
C ARG A 176 7.79 2.06 -8.96
N LYS A 177 7.32 2.39 -10.16
CA LYS A 177 7.95 3.44 -10.98
C LYS A 177 7.95 4.76 -10.24
N LEU A 178 6.79 5.15 -9.72
CA LEU A 178 6.63 6.39 -8.98
C LEU A 178 7.53 6.44 -7.73
N ALA A 179 7.54 5.36 -6.93
CA ALA A 179 8.41 5.25 -5.76
C ALA A 179 9.89 5.36 -6.15
N LYS A 180 10.30 4.75 -7.25
CA LYS A 180 11.66 4.82 -7.78
C LYS A 180 12.00 6.23 -8.25
N ASP A 181 11.10 6.88 -8.99
CA ASP A 181 11.31 8.24 -9.50
C ASP A 181 11.39 9.26 -8.36
N ILE A 182 10.52 9.14 -7.35
CA ILE A 182 10.56 9.97 -6.15
C ILE A 182 11.88 9.76 -5.39
N PHE A 183 12.30 8.51 -5.22
CA PHE A 183 13.55 8.19 -4.53
C PHE A 183 14.77 8.77 -5.25
N VAL A 184 14.85 8.60 -6.57
CA VAL A 184 15.94 9.16 -7.38
C VAL A 184 15.96 10.69 -7.26
N ASN A 185 14.80 11.34 -7.38
CA ASN A 185 14.69 12.78 -7.29
C ASN A 185 15.00 13.30 -5.87
N SER A 186 14.59 12.60 -4.80
CA SER A 186 14.89 12.98 -3.42
C SER A 186 16.38 12.90 -3.09
N GLN A 187 17.09 11.97 -3.70
CA GLN A 187 18.56 11.86 -3.57
C GLN A 187 19.30 13.01 -4.28
N VAL A 188 18.78 13.46 -5.43
CA VAL A 188 19.37 14.54 -6.21
C VAL A 188 19.15 15.90 -5.52
N ASP A 189 17.96 16.11 -4.95
CA ASP A 189 17.59 17.43 -4.38
C ASP A 189 18.07 17.66 -2.94
N ASN A 190 18.61 16.65 -2.25
CA ASN A 190 18.99 16.72 -0.83
C ASN A 190 17.87 17.27 0.09
N LYS A 191 16.63 17.27 -0.39
CA LYS A 191 15.44 17.84 0.25
C LYS A 191 14.63 16.84 1.10
N GLY A 192 15.01 15.57 1.11
CA GLY A 192 14.38 14.60 2.00
C GLY A 192 14.65 15.00 3.45
N SER A 193 13.59 15.26 4.20
CA SER A 193 13.65 15.61 5.65
C SER A 193 14.41 14.57 6.49
N GLY A 194 14.80 13.43 5.90
CA GLY A 194 15.46 12.32 6.59
C GLY A 194 14.56 11.61 7.61
N ASN A 195 13.34 12.06 7.78
CA ASN A 195 12.34 11.54 8.73
C ASN A 195 11.18 10.83 8.01
N ASP A 196 11.16 10.83 6.67
CA ASP A 196 10.21 10.03 5.91
C ASP A 196 10.47 8.52 6.11
N LEU A 197 9.41 7.73 5.94
CA LEU A 197 9.43 6.28 6.17
C LEU A 197 10.49 5.58 5.31
N MET A 198 10.68 6.02 4.06
CA MET A 198 11.69 5.49 3.15
C MET A 198 13.09 5.69 3.72
N SER A 199 13.42 6.92 4.12
CA SER A 199 14.71 7.25 4.73
C SER A 199 14.96 6.46 6.02
N LEU A 200 13.92 6.28 6.85
CA LEU A 200 14.00 5.47 8.07
C LEU A 200 14.26 4.00 7.77
N LEU A 201 13.58 3.42 6.77
CA LEU A 201 13.78 2.04 6.36
C LEU A 201 15.19 1.81 5.77
N LEU A 202 15.68 2.72 4.96
CA LEU A 202 17.03 2.66 4.41
C LEU A 202 18.10 2.74 5.52
N LYS A 203 17.93 3.65 6.48
CA LYS A 203 18.80 3.76 7.66
C LYS A 203 18.76 2.49 8.52
N ALA A 204 17.57 1.94 8.74
CA ALA A 204 17.39 0.69 9.48
C ALA A 204 18.05 -0.50 8.76
N ASN A 205 17.91 -0.59 7.44
CA ASN A 205 18.53 -1.63 6.62
C ASN A 205 20.06 -1.53 6.63
N ALA A 206 20.60 -0.32 6.55
CA ALA A 206 22.06 -0.09 6.59
C ALA A 206 22.69 -0.51 7.93
N ARG A 207 21.94 -0.41 9.03
CA ARG A 207 22.39 -0.81 10.38
C ARG A 207 22.32 -2.32 10.63
N GLN A 208 21.64 -3.07 9.78
CA GLN A 208 21.56 -4.52 9.92
C GLN A 208 22.85 -5.21 9.49
N HIS A 209 23.11 -6.38 10.10
CA HIS A 209 24.20 -7.26 9.67
C HIS A 209 23.97 -7.67 8.21
N GLU A 210 25.04 -7.80 7.44
CA GLU A 210 25.03 -8.03 5.99
C GLU A 210 24.11 -9.22 5.56
N SER A 211 24.08 -10.28 6.36
CA SER A 211 23.22 -11.46 6.14
C SER A 211 21.71 -11.21 6.33
N LYS A 212 21.33 -10.08 6.90
CA LYS A 212 19.92 -9.71 7.18
C LYS A 212 19.46 -8.50 6.37
N ARG A 213 20.36 -7.87 5.61
CA ARG A 213 20.00 -6.72 4.78
C ARG A 213 19.02 -7.14 3.70
N CYS A 214 18.01 -6.31 3.50
CA CYS A 214 17.10 -6.40 2.37
C CYS A 214 17.72 -5.75 1.14
N ASP A 215 17.44 -6.30 -0.02
CA ASP A 215 17.74 -5.61 -1.27
C ASP A 215 16.88 -4.33 -1.39
N ILE A 216 17.38 -3.35 -2.11
CA ILE A 216 16.64 -2.09 -2.38
C ILE A 216 15.27 -2.41 -3.00
N THR A 217 15.20 -3.41 -3.87
CA THR A 217 13.95 -3.86 -4.50
C THR A 217 12.93 -4.34 -3.46
N GLU A 218 13.38 -5.08 -2.43
CA GLU A 218 12.50 -5.53 -1.33
C GLU A 218 11.97 -4.33 -0.53
N ILE A 219 12.78 -3.31 -0.30
CA ILE A 219 12.34 -2.08 0.39
C ILE A 219 11.24 -1.37 -0.41
N TYR A 220 11.40 -1.25 -1.73
CA TYR A 220 10.35 -0.70 -2.59
C TYR A 220 9.05 -1.51 -2.54
N GLU A 221 9.14 -2.84 -2.52
CA GLU A 221 7.97 -3.71 -2.41
C GLU A 221 7.24 -3.52 -1.06
N HIS A 222 7.97 -3.31 0.03
CA HIS A 222 7.36 -2.97 1.32
C HIS A 222 6.59 -1.66 1.26
N ILE A 223 7.13 -0.65 0.59
CA ILE A 223 6.49 0.66 0.46
C ILE A 223 5.26 0.59 -0.43
N VAL A 224 5.34 -0.13 -1.56
CA VAL A 224 4.18 -0.40 -2.44
C VAL A 224 3.01 -1.02 -1.67
N THR A 225 3.31 -1.81 -0.65
CA THR A 225 2.27 -2.46 0.19
C THR A 225 1.63 -1.49 1.17
N LEU A 226 2.30 -0.38 1.50
CA LEU A 226 1.80 0.64 2.43
C LEU A 226 0.95 1.70 1.72
N VAL A 227 1.07 1.86 0.41
CA VAL A 227 0.27 2.73 -0.46
C VAL A 227 -1.00 2.02 -0.94
#